data_5a0f1f628347d4faf3ab17bb238df977
#
_entry.id   5a0f1f628347d4faf3ab17bb238df977
#
_cell.length_a   1.000
_cell.length_b   1.000
_cell.length_c   1.000
_cell.angle_alpha   90.00
_cell.angle_beta   90.00
_cell.angle_gamma   90.00
#
_symmetry.space_group_name_H-M   'P 1'
#
loop_
_entity.id
_entity.type
_entity.pdbx_description
1 polymer ?
#
loop_
_entity_poly.entity_id
_entity_poly.type
_entity_poly.pdbx_seq_one_letter_code
_entity_poly.pdbx_strand_id
1 'polypeptide(L)'
;MTAAVKAAQAASAGGGSGANWILEANASLAYQRQMSSMFKTTVLLAALTALIIGIGDILGGRGGMVIAFVIAIGMNFFSYWFSDKMVLKAYGAQPIDASSNPELYAVVNELANSAGIPMPRLYMIDSDTPNAFATGRNPNHAAVAVTSGIMRLCNREELKGVIGHELSHVLNRDILISSVAATLAGVIMIIASMARWAALFGGLEGRDRDGRGGGLIELLALAILAPLAATMIQLAISRTREYQADASGARLTHHPDYLASALRKLEIANERLPMEQAGPATAHLFIVNPLSAQGLTRLFSTHPPIEERIRRLEQMTHRA
;
A
#
# COMPACT_ATOMS: atom_id res chain seq x y z
N MET A 1 21.10 -9.19 -21.38
CA MET A 1 21.38 -10.41 -20.60
C MET A 1 21.50 -10.00 -19.14
N THR A 2 20.53 -10.35 -18.31
CA THR A 2 20.42 -9.94 -16.90
C THR A 2 21.48 -10.62 -16.03
N ALA A 3 21.93 -9.95 -14.96
CA ALA A 3 22.92 -10.46 -14.00
C ALA A 3 22.60 -11.88 -13.48
N ALA A 4 21.32 -12.26 -13.39
CA ALA A 4 20.87 -13.59 -13.02
C ALA A 4 21.28 -14.68 -14.03
N VAL A 5 21.29 -14.38 -15.33
CA VAL A 5 21.71 -15.32 -16.39
C VAL A 5 23.23 -15.50 -16.35
N LYS A 6 23.99 -14.45 -16.06
CA LYS A 6 25.46 -14.54 -15.89
C LYS A 6 25.86 -15.32 -14.64
N ALA A 7 25.10 -15.16 -13.53
CA ALA A 7 25.29 -15.91 -12.29
C ALA A 7 24.97 -17.40 -12.47
N ALA A 8 23.91 -17.75 -13.20
CA ALA A 8 23.55 -19.12 -13.53
C ALA A 8 24.59 -19.82 -14.42
N GLN A 9 25.22 -19.09 -15.37
CA GLN A 9 26.29 -19.61 -16.22
C GLN A 9 27.62 -19.79 -15.45
N ALA A 10 27.92 -18.91 -14.49
CA ALA A 10 29.09 -19.05 -13.62
C ALA A 10 28.98 -20.21 -12.65
N ALA A 11 27.77 -20.48 -12.15
CA ALA A 11 27.49 -21.56 -11.21
C ALA A 11 27.54 -22.96 -11.83
N SER A 12 27.31 -23.07 -13.14
CA SER A 12 27.47 -24.35 -13.86
C SER A 12 28.95 -24.75 -14.06
N ALA A 13 29.89 -23.84 -13.79
CA ALA A 13 31.33 -24.04 -13.99
C ALA A 13 32.14 -24.29 -12.71
N GLY A 14 31.53 -24.14 -11.51
CA GLY A 14 32.25 -24.32 -10.23
C GLY A 14 31.38 -25.10 -9.23
N GLY A 15 31.91 -26.24 -8.79
CA GLY A 15 31.27 -27.22 -7.89
C GLY A 15 30.96 -26.76 -6.46
N GLY A 16 30.33 -25.62 -6.28
CA GLY A 16 29.78 -25.14 -5.02
C GLY A 16 28.41 -25.77 -4.76
N SER A 17 28.15 -26.19 -3.51
CA SER A 17 26.92 -26.86 -3.10
C SER A 17 25.68 -26.08 -3.57
N GLY A 18 24.73 -26.75 -4.21
CA GLY A 18 23.52 -26.15 -4.82
C GLY A 18 22.69 -25.24 -3.90
N ALA A 19 22.92 -25.25 -2.60
CA ALA A 19 22.27 -24.38 -1.63
C ALA A 19 22.82 -22.93 -1.61
N ASN A 20 24.13 -22.74 -1.81
CA ASN A 20 24.73 -21.39 -1.73
C ASN A 20 24.30 -20.47 -2.87
N TRP A 21 24.25 -20.95 -4.13
CA TRP A 21 23.84 -20.11 -5.25
C TRP A 21 22.36 -19.67 -5.16
N ILE A 22 21.48 -20.52 -4.59
CA ILE A 22 20.07 -20.17 -4.36
C ILE A 22 19.98 -19.04 -3.33
N LEU A 23 20.76 -19.10 -2.27
CA LEU A 23 20.80 -18.05 -1.23
C LEU A 23 21.34 -16.74 -1.80
N GLU A 24 22.40 -16.78 -2.61
CA GLU A 24 22.97 -15.59 -3.26
C GLU A 24 22.02 -14.99 -4.31
N ALA A 25 21.35 -15.81 -5.11
CA ALA A 25 20.34 -15.36 -6.05
C ALA A 25 19.14 -14.71 -5.34
N ASN A 26 18.66 -15.29 -4.26
CA ASN A 26 17.58 -14.71 -3.45
C ASN A 26 18.00 -13.40 -2.77
N ALA A 27 19.21 -13.31 -2.25
CA ALA A 27 19.77 -12.09 -1.67
C ALA A 27 19.90 -10.98 -2.73
N SER A 28 20.40 -11.32 -3.93
CA SER A 28 20.51 -10.39 -5.06
C SER A 28 19.13 -9.87 -5.50
N LEU A 29 18.13 -10.74 -5.62
CA LEU A 29 16.77 -10.36 -5.97
C LEU A 29 16.13 -9.48 -4.87
N ALA A 30 16.35 -9.79 -3.61
CA ALA A 30 15.88 -8.98 -2.49
C ALA A 30 16.52 -7.57 -2.50
N TYR A 31 17.84 -7.51 -2.76
CA TYR A 31 18.55 -6.24 -2.91
C TYR A 31 18.01 -5.40 -4.08
N GLN A 32 17.82 -5.99 -5.26
CA GLN A 32 17.27 -5.29 -6.41
C GLN A 32 15.85 -4.76 -6.16
N ARG A 33 15.01 -5.53 -5.48
CA ARG A 33 13.67 -5.10 -5.07
C ARG A 33 13.73 -3.92 -4.10
N GLN A 34 14.60 -3.99 -3.10
CA GLN A 34 14.81 -2.90 -2.15
C GLN A 34 15.25 -1.62 -2.86
N MET A 35 16.22 -1.68 -3.77
CA MET A 35 16.69 -0.53 -4.56
C MET A 35 15.58 0.06 -5.42
N SER A 36 14.78 -0.77 -6.09
CA SER A 36 13.63 -0.32 -6.88
C SER A 36 12.57 0.37 -6.02
N SER A 37 12.27 -0.17 -4.84
CA SER A 37 11.30 0.41 -3.91
C SER A 37 11.79 1.74 -3.34
N MET A 38 13.06 1.82 -2.93
CA MET A 38 13.68 3.06 -2.44
C MET A 38 13.71 4.14 -3.54
N PHE A 39 14.08 3.79 -4.76
CA PHE A 39 14.07 4.73 -5.89
C PHE A 39 12.68 5.31 -6.13
N LYS A 40 11.64 4.48 -6.17
CA LYS A 40 10.26 4.94 -6.34
C LYS A 40 9.80 5.83 -5.19
N THR A 41 10.14 5.47 -3.95
CA THR A 41 9.82 6.32 -2.78
C THR A 41 10.51 7.68 -2.89
N THR A 42 11.79 7.71 -3.30
CA THR A 42 12.52 8.97 -3.51
C THR A 42 11.88 9.81 -4.61
N VAL A 43 11.49 9.22 -5.72
CA VAL A 43 10.80 9.92 -6.81
C VAL A 43 9.46 10.50 -6.35
N LEU A 44 8.67 9.74 -5.57
CA LEU A 44 7.42 10.24 -5.00
C LEU A 44 7.63 11.44 -4.07
N LEU A 45 8.59 11.35 -3.17
CA LEU A 45 8.90 12.45 -2.24
C LEU A 45 9.43 13.69 -2.98
N ALA A 46 10.26 13.49 -4.02
CA ALA A 46 10.75 14.59 -4.85
C ALA A 46 9.63 15.25 -5.66
N ALA A 47 8.73 14.47 -6.24
CA ALA A 47 7.57 14.99 -6.97
C ALA A 47 6.65 15.81 -6.07
N LEU A 48 6.37 15.33 -4.84
CA LEU A 48 5.60 16.10 -3.87
C LEU A 48 6.32 17.40 -3.49
N THR A 49 7.62 17.36 -3.25
CA THR A 49 8.42 18.55 -2.93
C THR A 49 8.30 19.59 -4.04
N ALA A 50 8.49 19.17 -5.29
CA ALA A 50 8.37 20.05 -6.46
C ALA A 50 6.96 20.68 -6.58
N LEU A 51 5.91 19.89 -6.33
CA LEU A 51 4.54 20.37 -6.32
C LEU A 51 4.31 21.44 -5.24
N ILE A 52 4.72 21.16 -4.00
CA ILE A 52 4.53 22.10 -2.88
C ILE A 52 5.29 23.41 -3.13
N ILE A 53 6.52 23.33 -3.65
CA ILE A 53 7.33 24.51 -4.00
C ILE A 53 6.64 25.30 -5.13
N GLY A 54 6.14 24.65 -6.18
CA GLY A 54 5.41 25.29 -7.27
C GLY A 54 4.16 26.01 -6.79
N ILE A 55 3.39 25.41 -5.89
CA ILE A 55 2.24 26.07 -5.24
C ILE A 55 2.71 27.27 -4.42
N GLY A 56 3.80 27.14 -3.66
CA GLY A 56 4.39 28.21 -2.88
C GLY A 56 4.83 29.41 -3.74
N ASP A 57 5.42 29.15 -4.91
CA ASP A 57 5.80 30.19 -5.87
C ASP A 57 4.60 30.95 -6.41
N ILE A 58 3.55 30.22 -6.82
CA ILE A 58 2.29 30.83 -7.34
C ILE A 58 1.62 31.71 -6.29
N LEU A 59 1.63 31.31 -5.01
CA LEU A 59 0.94 32.02 -3.94
C LEU A 59 1.73 33.16 -3.32
N GLY A 60 3.05 33.10 -3.30
CA GLY A 60 3.88 34.06 -2.57
C GLY A 60 5.26 34.35 -3.19
N GLY A 61 5.45 34.01 -4.49
CA GLY A 61 6.72 34.21 -5.18
C GLY A 61 7.90 33.57 -4.45
N ARG A 62 9.08 34.20 -4.48
CA ARG A 62 10.30 33.65 -3.82
C ARG A 62 10.14 33.40 -2.33
N GLY A 63 9.40 34.24 -1.60
CA GLY A 63 9.11 34.04 -0.17
C GLY A 63 8.25 32.81 0.06
N GLY A 64 7.20 32.65 -0.75
CA GLY A 64 6.34 31.47 -0.74
C GLY A 64 7.09 30.18 -1.06
N MET A 65 8.02 30.20 -2.03
CA MET A 65 8.88 29.05 -2.35
C MET A 65 9.71 28.57 -1.13
N VAL A 66 10.33 29.50 -0.40
CA VAL A 66 11.16 29.14 0.77
C VAL A 66 10.32 28.51 1.87
N ILE A 67 9.17 29.10 2.18
CA ILE A 67 8.25 28.55 3.18
C ILE A 67 7.76 27.17 2.72
N ALA A 68 7.34 27.03 1.46
CA ALA A 68 6.88 25.78 0.88
C ALA A 68 7.97 24.68 0.92
N PHE A 69 9.23 25.03 0.67
CA PHE A 69 10.34 24.11 0.75
C PHE A 69 10.55 23.58 2.20
N VAL A 70 10.51 24.45 3.19
CA VAL A 70 10.60 24.03 4.61
C VAL A 70 9.45 23.11 5.00
N ILE A 71 8.23 23.45 4.57
CA ILE A 71 7.04 22.60 4.79
C ILE A 71 7.24 21.24 4.10
N ALA A 72 7.71 21.22 2.85
CA ALA A 72 7.92 19.98 2.10
C ALA A 72 8.95 19.05 2.77
N ILE A 73 10.05 19.61 3.31
CA ILE A 73 11.03 18.82 4.07
C ILE A 73 10.35 18.18 5.30
N GLY A 74 9.62 18.97 6.07
CA GLY A 74 8.89 18.47 7.25
C GLY A 74 7.89 17.37 6.88
N MET A 75 7.10 17.57 5.81
CA MET A 75 6.13 16.58 5.34
C MET A 75 6.81 15.29 4.86
N ASN A 76 7.91 15.39 4.11
CA ASN A 76 8.66 14.22 3.65
C ASN A 76 9.23 13.42 4.82
N PHE A 77 9.84 14.11 5.79
CA PHE A 77 10.33 13.48 7.02
C PHE A 77 9.18 12.75 7.75
N PHE A 78 8.07 13.44 7.93
CA PHE A 78 6.91 12.88 8.63
C PHE A 78 6.31 11.68 7.89
N SER A 79 6.19 11.77 6.58
CA SER A 79 5.67 10.67 5.74
C SER A 79 6.58 9.43 5.80
N TYR A 80 7.89 9.62 5.78
CA TYR A 80 8.83 8.50 5.85
C TYR A 80 8.81 7.79 7.22
N TRP A 81 8.79 8.58 8.32
CA TRP A 81 8.95 8.02 9.67
C TRP A 81 7.65 7.60 10.34
N PHE A 82 6.50 8.17 9.95
CA PHE A 82 5.23 8.03 10.66
C PHE A 82 4.08 7.56 9.78
N SER A 83 4.31 7.22 8.50
CA SER A 83 3.24 6.78 7.58
C SER A 83 2.47 5.56 8.10
N ASP A 84 3.16 4.60 8.73
CA ASP A 84 2.52 3.44 9.36
C ASP A 84 1.54 3.84 10.46
N LYS A 85 1.99 4.73 11.36
CA LYS A 85 1.14 5.22 12.46
C LYS A 85 -0.04 6.04 11.96
N MET A 86 0.16 6.83 10.90
CA MET A 86 -0.90 7.64 10.30
C MET A 86 -1.98 6.75 9.68
N VAL A 87 -1.59 5.73 8.92
CA VAL A 87 -2.53 4.77 8.32
C VAL A 87 -3.28 4.00 9.40
N LEU A 88 -2.59 3.43 10.39
CA LEU A 88 -3.22 2.69 11.48
C LEU A 88 -4.21 3.56 12.25
N LYS A 89 -3.84 4.82 12.54
CA LYS A 89 -4.72 5.79 13.22
C LYS A 89 -5.94 6.17 12.38
N ALA A 90 -5.75 6.35 11.07
CA ALA A 90 -6.86 6.71 10.16
C ALA A 90 -7.95 5.64 10.12
N TYR A 91 -7.60 4.38 10.34
CA TYR A 91 -8.55 3.26 10.42
C TYR A 91 -8.94 2.88 11.85
N GLY A 92 -8.55 3.65 12.86
CA GLY A 92 -8.86 3.34 14.26
C GLY A 92 -8.28 2.01 14.74
N ALA A 93 -7.18 1.55 14.12
CA ALA A 93 -6.57 0.27 14.42
C ALA A 93 -6.06 0.21 15.87
N GLN A 94 -6.51 -0.79 16.63
CA GLN A 94 -6.13 -1.00 18.02
C GLN A 94 -5.05 -2.09 18.11
N PRO A 95 -3.98 -1.88 18.89
CA PRO A 95 -2.97 -2.92 19.07
C PRO A 95 -3.56 -4.13 19.76
N ILE A 96 -3.16 -5.31 19.30
CA ILE A 96 -3.52 -6.60 19.89
C ILE A 96 -2.27 -7.43 20.20
N ASP A 97 -2.41 -8.31 21.17
CA ASP A 97 -1.37 -9.22 21.63
C ASP A 97 -1.83 -10.69 21.61
N ALA A 98 -0.96 -11.59 22.06
CA ALA A 98 -1.24 -13.01 22.12
C ALA A 98 -2.41 -13.37 23.05
N SER A 99 -2.69 -12.55 24.07
CA SER A 99 -3.80 -12.80 25.01
C SER A 99 -5.14 -12.39 24.46
N SER A 100 -5.17 -11.28 23.68
CA SER A 100 -6.39 -10.74 23.10
C SER A 100 -6.85 -11.47 21.84
N ASN A 101 -5.91 -11.98 21.03
CA ASN A 101 -6.23 -12.78 19.85
C ASN A 101 -5.16 -13.87 19.60
N PRO A 102 -5.25 -15.01 20.33
CA PRO A 102 -4.23 -16.07 20.28
C PRO A 102 -4.14 -16.74 18.91
N GLU A 103 -5.25 -16.87 18.18
CA GLU A 103 -5.26 -17.52 16.87
C GLU A 103 -4.50 -16.69 15.82
N LEU A 104 -4.83 -15.42 15.68
CA LEU A 104 -4.11 -14.53 14.76
C LEU A 104 -2.63 -14.43 15.12
N TYR A 105 -2.34 -14.28 16.42
CA TYR A 105 -0.97 -14.22 16.89
C TYR A 105 -0.17 -15.49 16.52
N ALA A 106 -0.75 -16.67 16.70
CA ALA A 106 -0.12 -17.93 16.34
C ALA A 106 0.15 -18.05 14.83
N VAL A 107 -0.83 -17.68 14.00
CA VAL A 107 -0.69 -17.68 12.52
C VAL A 107 0.43 -16.75 12.08
N VAL A 108 0.43 -15.51 12.57
CA VAL A 108 1.46 -14.53 12.16
C VAL A 108 2.83 -14.92 12.66
N ASN A 109 2.94 -15.43 13.91
CA ASN A 109 4.21 -15.89 14.47
C ASN A 109 4.79 -17.08 13.70
N GLU A 110 3.95 -18.05 13.33
CA GLU A 110 4.35 -19.19 12.51
C GLU A 110 4.94 -18.72 11.17
N LEU A 111 4.24 -17.84 10.48
CA LEU A 111 4.66 -17.34 9.18
C LEU A 111 5.87 -16.40 9.26
N ALA A 112 5.96 -15.54 10.28
CA ALA A 112 7.11 -14.68 10.50
C ALA A 112 8.39 -15.48 10.76
N ASN A 113 8.30 -16.53 11.58
CA ASN A 113 9.42 -17.44 11.83
C ASN A 113 9.84 -18.19 10.54
N SER A 114 8.88 -18.70 9.77
CA SER A 114 9.14 -19.35 8.47
C SER A 114 9.77 -18.41 7.46
N ALA A 115 9.40 -17.12 7.51
CA ALA A 115 9.92 -16.07 6.65
C ALA A 115 11.28 -15.50 7.12
N GLY A 116 11.73 -15.83 8.32
CA GLY A 116 12.96 -15.28 8.91
C GLY A 116 12.90 -13.78 9.19
N ILE A 117 11.72 -13.25 9.53
CA ILE A 117 11.51 -11.85 9.88
C ILE A 117 11.07 -11.71 11.34
N PRO A 118 11.35 -10.57 12.00
CA PRO A 118 10.80 -10.30 13.31
C PRO A 118 9.27 -10.31 13.30
N MET A 119 8.67 -10.75 14.43
CA MET A 119 7.22 -10.71 14.60
C MET A 119 6.68 -9.28 14.36
N PRO A 120 5.80 -9.05 13.38
CA PRO A 120 5.19 -7.75 13.16
C PRO A 120 4.28 -7.35 14.33
N ARG A 121 4.09 -6.05 14.53
CA ARG A 121 3.06 -5.55 15.44
C ARG A 121 1.69 -5.87 14.89
N LEU A 122 0.77 -6.36 15.71
CA LEU A 122 -0.57 -6.73 15.29
C LEU A 122 -1.58 -5.69 15.72
N TYR A 123 -2.55 -5.44 14.82
CA TYR A 123 -3.64 -4.50 15.06
C TYR A 123 -4.96 -5.09 14.59
N MET A 124 -6.03 -4.75 15.34
CA MET A 124 -7.41 -5.04 14.98
C MET A 124 -8.12 -3.74 14.59
N ILE A 125 -8.88 -3.80 13.51
CA ILE A 125 -9.78 -2.73 13.07
C ILE A 125 -11.21 -3.22 13.29
N ASP A 126 -11.99 -2.45 14.03
CA ASP A 126 -13.40 -2.75 14.24
C ASP A 126 -14.19 -2.35 12.99
N SER A 127 -14.34 -3.31 12.09
CA SER A 127 -15.07 -3.15 10.83
C SER A 127 -15.62 -4.50 10.37
N ASP A 128 -16.88 -4.49 9.95
CA ASP A 128 -17.54 -5.68 9.40
C ASP A 128 -17.06 -6.05 8.01
N THR A 129 -16.49 -5.08 7.25
CA THR A 129 -15.87 -5.34 5.96
C THR A 129 -14.63 -6.21 6.14
N PRO A 130 -14.59 -7.43 5.56
CA PRO A 130 -13.45 -8.32 5.74
C PRO A 130 -12.25 -7.84 4.92
N ASN A 131 -11.18 -7.46 5.61
CA ASN A 131 -9.95 -7.02 4.94
C ASN A 131 -8.72 -7.12 5.86
N ALA A 132 -7.52 -7.01 5.24
CA ALA A 132 -6.25 -6.96 5.94
C ALA A 132 -5.26 -6.09 5.15
N PHE A 133 -4.23 -5.59 5.83
CA PHE A 133 -3.09 -4.94 5.17
C PHE A 133 -1.83 -4.98 6.03
N ALA A 134 -0.67 -4.93 5.37
CA ALA A 134 0.61 -4.71 6.00
C ALA A 134 1.10 -3.27 5.77
N THR A 135 1.72 -2.67 6.77
CA THR A 135 2.32 -1.33 6.71
C THR A 135 3.65 -1.30 7.46
N GLY A 136 4.41 -0.24 7.28
CA GLY A 136 5.71 -0.06 7.94
C GLY A 136 6.80 0.40 6.98
N ARG A 137 7.98 0.70 7.53
CA ARG A 137 9.11 1.17 6.71
C ARG A 137 10.10 0.06 6.32
N ASN A 138 10.14 -1.04 7.07
CA ASN A 138 10.98 -2.21 6.83
C ASN A 138 10.50 -3.38 7.68
N PRO A 139 11.02 -4.61 7.51
CA PRO A 139 10.62 -5.78 8.30
C PRO A 139 10.73 -5.60 9.82
N ASN A 140 11.73 -4.87 10.31
CA ASN A 140 11.89 -4.61 11.76
C ASN A 140 10.84 -3.65 12.33
N HIS A 141 10.12 -2.94 11.47
CA HIS A 141 9.11 -1.94 11.84
C HIS A 141 7.80 -2.21 11.09
N ALA A 142 7.54 -3.47 10.78
CA ALA A 142 6.31 -3.89 10.14
C ALA A 142 5.15 -3.95 11.14
N ALA A 143 3.95 -3.72 10.62
CA ALA A 143 2.70 -3.93 11.31
C ALA A 143 1.70 -4.58 10.35
N VAL A 144 0.88 -5.49 10.87
CA VAL A 144 -0.22 -6.13 10.16
C VAL A 144 -1.51 -5.75 10.86
N ALA A 145 -2.45 -5.23 10.11
CA ALA A 145 -3.78 -4.90 10.58
C ALA A 145 -4.81 -5.80 9.89
N VAL A 146 -5.74 -6.32 10.68
CA VAL A 146 -6.86 -7.14 10.21
C VAL A 146 -8.17 -6.56 10.72
N THR A 147 -9.25 -6.72 9.98
CA THR A 147 -10.58 -6.33 10.43
C THR A 147 -11.26 -7.43 11.24
N SER A 148 -12.18 -7.04 12.12
CA SER A 148 -13.05 -8.01 12.80
C SER A 148 -13.87 -8.84 11.78
N GLY A 149 -14.21 -8.25 10.64
CA GLY A 149 -14.91 -8.93 9.54
C GLY A 149 -14.12 -10.09 8.93
N ILE A 150 -12.81 -9.92 8.67
CA ILE A 150 -12.00 -11.02 8.10
C ILE A 150 -11.82 -12.17 9.09
N MET A 151 -11.70 -11.86 10.39
CA MET A 151 -11.61 -12.88 11.44
C MET A 151 -12.87 -13.72 11.57
N ARG A 152 -14.04 -13.17 11.23
CA ARG A 152 -15.31 -13.91 11.18
C ARG A 152 -15.51 -14.68 9.87
N LEU A 153 -14.98 -14.18 8.76
CA LEU A 153 -15.20 -14.73 7.43
C LEU A 153 -14.27 -15.91 7.12
N CYS A 154 -12.99 -15.76 7.44
CA CYS A 154 -11.94 -16.71 7.10
C CYS A 154 -11.76 -17.75 8.18
N ASN A 155 -11.57 -19.01 7.78
CA ASN A 155 -11.04 -20.03 8.67
C ASN A 155 -9.52 -19.82 8.86
N ARG A 156 -8.90 -20.64 9.71
CA ARG A 156 -7.47 -20.55 10.04
C ARG A 156 -6.56 -20.67 8.81
N GLU A 157 -6.87 -21.58 7.90
CA GLU A 157 -6.10 -21.84 6.68
C GLU A 157 -6.20 -20.65 5.72
N GLU A 158 -7.39 -20.12 5.50
CA GLU A 158 -7.64 -18.94 4.68
C GLU A 158 -6.97 -17.68 5.27
N LEU A 159 -7.08 -17.51 6.59
CA LEU A 159 -6.39 -16.43 7.30
C LEU A 159 -4.87 -16.56 7.12
N LYS A 160 -4.32 -17.78 7.21
CA LYS A 160 -2.90 -18.06 6.94
C LYS A 160 -2.52 -17.68 5.51
N GLY A 161 -3.38 -17.94 4.52
CA GLY A 161 -3.20 -17.51 3.13
C GLY A 161 -3.12 -15.99 3.00
N VAL A 162 -4.07 -15.27 3.60
CA VAL A 162 -4.12 -13.80 3.61
C VAL A 162 -2.88 -13.21 4.30
N ILE A 163 -2.55 -13.68 5.49
CA ILE A 163 -1.37 -13.19 6.23
C ILE A 163 -0.08 -13.52 5.47
N GLY A 164 0.00 -14.67 4.81
CA GLY A 164 1.13 -15.02 3.94
C GLY A 164 1.32 -14.03 2.80
N HIS A 165 0.24 -13.56 2.18
CA HIS A 165 0.26 -12.49 1.18
C HIS A 165 0.76 -11.17 1.78
N GLU A 166 0.22 -10.74 2.92
CA GLU A 166 0.61 -9.51 3.60
C GLU A 166 2.09 -9.50 4.03
N LEU A 167 2.55 -10.61 4.61
CA LEU A 167 3.96 -10.75 4.98
C LEU A 167 4.89 -10.79 3.75
N SER A 168 4.39 -11.20 2.59
CA SER A 168 5.16 -11.14 1.34
C SER A 168 5.45 -9.70 0.91
N HIS A 169 4.56 -8.74 1.18
CA HIS A 169 4.83 -7.32 1.00
C HIS A 169 5.93 -6.81 1.95
N VAL A 170 5.96 -7.32 3.20
CA VAL A 170 7.04 -7.03 4.15
C VAL A 170 8.38 -7.55 3.64
N LEU A 171 8.42 -8.83 3.19
CA LEU A 171 9.60 -9.49 2.65
C LEU A 171 10.12 -8.81 1.37
N ASN A 172 9.22 -8.42 0.49
CA ASN A 172 9.54 -7.74 -0.77
C ASN A 172 9.92 -6.27 -0.58
N ARG A 173 9.80 -5.74 0.64
CA ARG A 173 10.13 -4.35 1.03
C ARG A 173 9.33 -3.30 0.25
N ASP A 174 8.10 -3.58 -0.09
CA ASP A 174 7.20 -2.65 -0.78
C ASP A 174 6.16 -1.99 0.14
N ILE A 175 6.12 -2.37 1.43
CA ILE A 175 5.25 -1.75 2.43
C ILE A 175 5.52 -0.25 2.62
N LEU A 176 6.79 0.18 2.56
CA LEU A 176 7.14 1.59 2.73
C LEU A 176 6.55 2.46 1.61
N ILE A 177 6.74 2.07 0.35
CA ILE A 177 6.24 2.86 -0.78
C ILE A 177 4.71 2.94 -0.75
N SER A 178 4.02 1.85 -0.39
CA SER A 178 2.57 1.84 -0.26
C SER A 178 2.10 2.76 0.86
N SER A 179 2.73 2.71 2.04
CA SER A 179 2.39 3.57 3.18
C SER A 179 2.67 5.05 2.92
N VAL A 180 3.81 5.36 2.28
CA VAL A 180 4.14 6.74 1.88
C VAL A 180 3.16 7.26 0.83
N ALA A 181 2.84 6.46 -0.19
CA ALA A 181 1.89 6.85 -1.22
C ALA A 181 0.48 7.11 -0.63
N ALA A 182 0.02 6.27 0.30
CA ALA A 182 -1.24 6.48 1.02
C ALA A 182 -1.25 7.81 1.78
N THR A 183 -0.17 8.08 2.51
CA THR A 183 -0.03 9.32 3.28
C THR A 183 -0.04 10.55 2.38
N LEU A 184 0.75 10.54 1.30
CA LEU A 184 0.84 11.67 0.37
C LEU A 184 -0.47 11.89 -0.40
N ALA A 185 -1.11 10.82 -0.87
CA ALA A 185 -2.42 10.92 -1.51
C ALA A 185 -3.47 11.46 -0.54
N GLY A 186 -3.43 11.05 0.73
CA GLY A 186 -4.29 11.59 1.79
C GLY A 186 -4.11 13.09 1.99
N VAL A 187 -2.86 13.56 2.06
CA VAL A 187 -2.54 15.00 2.16
C VAL A 187 -3.07 15.77 0.95
N ILE A 188 -2.86 15.28 -0.27
CA ILE A 188 -3.36 15.91 -1.49
C ILE A 188 -4.89 16.01 -1.46
N MET A 189 -5.57 14.96 -1.02
CA MET A 189 -7.03 14.96 -0.90
C MET A 189 -7.55 15.95 0.15
N ILE A 190 -6.81 16.12 1.26
CA ILE A 190 -7.12 17.15 2.27
C ILE A 190 -6.98 18.54 1.67
N ILE A 191 -5.87 18.83 0.97
CA ILE A 191 -5.65 20.12 0.31
C ILE A 191 -6.74 20.42 -0.73
N ALA A 192 -7.09 19.42 -1.55
CA ALA A 192 -8.18 19.56 -2.51
C ALA A 192 -9.53 19.82 -1.83
N SER A 193 -9.79 19.18 -0.68
CA SER A 193 -10.99 19.43 0.12
C SER A 193 -11.01 20.83 0.72
N MET A 194 -9.88 21.30 1.27
CA MET A 194 -9.76 22.66 1.80
C MET A 194 -9.97 23.72 0.71
N ALA A 195 -9.41 23.52 -0.48
CA ALA A 195 -9.64 24.42 -1.64
C ALA A 195 -11.12 24.50 -2.01
N ARG A 196 -11.83 23.37 -1.99
CA ARG A 196 -13.29 23.32 -2.25
C ARG A 196 -14.07 24.06 -1.17
N TRP A 197 -13.74 23.88 0.11
CA TRP A 197 -14.38 24.62 1.20
C TRP A 197 -14.12 26.14 1.09
N ALA A 198 -12.89 26.54 0.79
CA ALA A 198 -12.53 27.93 0.59
C ALA A 198 -13.32 28.56 -0.58
N ALA A 199 -13.50 27.84 -1.67
CA ALA A 199 -14.30 28.31 -2.81
C ALA A 199 -15.79 28.45 -2.46
N LEU A 200 -16.35 27.50 -1.66
CA LEU A 200 -17.75 27.54 -1.25
C LEU A 200 -18.04 28.64 -0.23
N PHE A 201 -17.14 28.91 0.72
CA PHE A 201 -17.35 29.85 1.82
C PHE A 201 -16.60 31.17 1.64
N GLY A 202 -15.44 31.20 0.97
CA GLY A 202 -14.68 32.42 0.67
C GLY A 202 -15.33 33.31 -0.37
N GLY A 203 -16.25 32.79 -1.16
CA GLY A 203 -17.06 33.56 -2.14
C GLY A 203 -18.15 34.42 -1.50
N LEU A 204 -18.36 34.34 -0.18
CA LEU A 204 -19.40 35.13 0.54
C LEU A 204 -18.89 36.48 1.04
N GLU A 205 -17.57 36.71 1.17
CA GLU A 205 -17.02 37.97 1.69
C GLU A 205 -16.32 38.86 0.64
N GLY A 206 -16.06 38.35 -0.58
CA GLY A 206 -15.40 39.10 -1.65
C GLY A 206 -16.19 39.14 -2.93
N ARG A 207 -17.40 39.71 -2.89
CA ARG A 207 -18.16 40.03 -4.11
C ARG A 207 -17.59 41.31 -4.75
N ASP A 208 -16.36 41.26 -5.27
CA ASP A 208 -15.93 42.18 -6.29
C ASP A 208 -16.57 41.75 -7.63
N ARG A 209 -17.03 42.76 -8.37
CA ARG A 209 -18.03 42.76 -9.44
C ARG A 209 -17.78 41.90 -10.67
N ASP A 210 -16.76 41.05 -10.70
CA ASP A 210 -16.44 40.21 -11.86
C ASP A 210 -16.47 38.70 -11.59
N GLY A 211 -17.45 38.20 -10.95
CA GLY A 211 -17.97 36.85 -10.72
C GLY A 211 -17.29 35.59 -11.33
N ARG A 212 -15.98 35.61 -11.60
CA ARG A 212 -15.27 34.53 -12.32
C ARG A 212 -14.13 33.81 -11.57
N GLY A 213 -13.76 34.24 -10.36
CA GLY A 213 -12.49 33.79 -9.76
C GLY A 213 -12.54 32.49 -8.94
N GLY A 214 -13.55 32.28 -8.08
CA GLY A 214 -13.53 31.22 -7.07
C GLY A 214 -13.72 29.81 -7.65
N GLY A 215 -14.71 29.62 -8.49
CA GLY A 215 -15.01 28.29 -9.06
C GLY A 215 -13.98 27.78 -10.06
N LEU A 216 -13.24 28.67 -10.73
CA LEU A 216 -12.20 28.28 -11.68
C LEU A 216 -10.96 27.73 -10.95
N ILE A 217 -10.56 28.36 -9.85
CA ILE A 217 -9.42 27.91 -9.02
C ILE A 217 -9.72 26.55 -8.40
N GLU A 218 -10.95 26.32 -7.92
CA GLU A 218 -11.40 25.04 -7.39
C GLU A 218 -11.37 23.95 -8.46
N LEU A 219 -11.92 24.21 -9.63
CA LEU A 219 -11.91 23.27 -10.76
C LEU A 219 -10.49 22.94 -11.20
N LEU A 220 -9.59 23.94 -11.29
CA LEU A 220 -8.19 23.74 -11.63
C LEU A 220 -7.45 22.94 -10.53
N ALA A 221 -7.68 23.25 -9.26
CA ALA A 221 -7.08 22.50 -8.15
C ALA A 221 -7.53 21.03 -8.16
N LEU A 222 -8.82 20.76 -8.32
CA LEU A 222 -9.34 19.39 -8.44
C LEU A 222 -8.86 18.68 -9.70
N ALA A 223 -8.84 19.37 -10.84
CA ALA A 223 -8.41 18.80 -12.11
C ALA A 223 -6.91 18.43 -12.14
N ILE A 224 -6.09 19.10 -11.34
CA ILE A 224 -4.64 18.83 -11.25
C ILE A 224 -4.33 17.89 -10.08
N LEU A 225 -4.88 18.13 -8.90
CA LEU A 225 -4.51 17.41 -7.69
C LEU A 225 -5.07 15.98 -7.66
N ALA A 226 -6.27 15.74 -8.15
CA ALA A 226 -6.84 14.39 -8.15
C ALA A 226 -6.10 13.42 -9.10
N PRO A 227 -5.78 13.76 -10.37
CA PRO A 227 -4.95 12.92 -11.22
C PRO A 227 -3.54 12.71 -10.66
N LEU A 228 -2.96 13.74 -10.02
CA LEU A 228 -1.65 13.61 -9.40
C LEU A 228 -1.66 12.62 -8.24
N ALA A 229 -2.64 12.69 -7.34
CA ALA A 229 -2.82 11.72 -6.27
C ALA A 229 -3.02 10.30 -6.83
N ALA A 230 -3.85 10.15 -7.86
CA ALA A 230 -4.05 8.88 -8.55
C ALA A 230 -2.75 8.33 -9.16
N THR A 231 -1.96 9.19 -9.82
CA THR A 231 -0.67 8.82 -10.40
C THR A 231 0.32 8.36 -9.32
N MET A 232 0.38 9.05 -8.20
CA MET A 232 1.24 8.67 -7.07
C MET A 232 0.86 7.30 -6.51
N ILE A 233 -0.44 7.04 -6.35
CA ILE A 233 -0.94 5.73 -5.92
C ILE A 233 -0.58 4.66 -6.96
N GLN A 234 -0.77 4.91 -8.25
CA GLN A 234 -0.43 3.97 -9.32
C GLN A 234 1.08 3.66 -9.40
N LEU A 235 1.94 4.64 -9.13
CA LEU A 235 3.39 4.42 -9.03
C LEU A 235 3.78 3.54 -7.84
N ALA A 236 3.06 3.66 -6.73
CA ALA A 236 3.24 2.83 -5.55
C ALA A 236 2.78 1.40 -5.78
N ILE A 237 1.73 1.19 -6.60
CA ILE A 237 1.14 -0.11 -6.84
C ILE A 237 1.55 -0.61 -8.22
N SER A 238 1.88 -1.89 -8.28
CA SER A 238 2.13 -2.60 -9.53
C SER A 238 1.39 -3.93 -9.49
N ARG A 239 0.57 -4.22 -10.50
CA ARG A 239 -0.08 -5.54 -10.65
C ARG A 239 0.93 -6.69 -10.56
N THR A 240 2.14 -6.47 -11.05
CA THR A 240 3.24 -7.44 -10.94
C THR A 240 3.63 -7.71 -9.49
N ARG A 241 3.59 -6.69 -8.59
CA ARG A 241 3.89 -6.88 -7.17
C ARG A 241 2.82 -7.68 -6.47
N GLU A 242 1.56 -7.47 -6.80
CA GLU A 242 0.44 -8.26 -6.27
C GLU A 242 0.60 -9.74 -6.64
N TYR A 243 0.85 -10.04 -7.93
CA TYR A 243 1.12 -11.42 -8.35
C TYR A 243 2.39 -12.02 -7.71
N GLN A 244 3.40 -11.20 -7.44
CA GLN A 244 4.59 -11.65 -6.72
C GLN A 244 4.29 -11.92 -5.25
N ALA A 245 3.45 -11.09 -4.60
CA ALA A 245 3.02 -11.29 -3.23
C ALA A 245 2.16 -12.56 -3.12
N ASP A 246 1.22 -12.78 -4.05
CA ASP A 246 0.44 -14.01 -4.13
C ASP A 246 1.35 -15.25 -4.23
N ALA A 247 2.29 -15.24 -5.17
CA ALA A 247 3.20 -16.35 -5.36
C ALA A 247 4.19 -16.55 -4.19
N SER A 248 4.61 -15.47 -3.52
CA SER A 248 5.49 -15.55 -2.35
C SER A 248 4.73 -16.02 -1.12
N GLY A 249 3.51 -15.55 -0.92
CA GLY A 249 2.62 -15.99 0.15
C GLY A 249 2.25 -17.47 0.01
N ALA A 250 1.94 -17.90 -1.23
CA ALA A 250 1.68 -19.30 -1.54
C ALA A 250 2.89 -20.21 -1.21
N ARG A 251 4.12 -19.75 -1.53
CA ARG A 251 5.34 -20.48 -1.15
C ARG A 251 5.58 -20.48 0.35
N LEU A 252 5.29 -19.37 1.04
CA LEU A 252 5.47 -19.24 2.47
C LEU A 252 4.53 -20.16 3.26
N THR A 253 3.30 -20.28 2.78
CA THR A 253 2.29 -21.17 3.39
C THR A 253 2.40 -22.62 2.93
N HIS A 254 3.10 -22.89 1.80
CA HIS A 254 3.08 -24.15 1.04
C HIS A 254 1.70 -24.55 0.50
N HIS A 255 0.71 -23.65 0.58
CA HIS A 255 -0.69 -23.87 0.24
C HIS A 255 -1.27 -22.70 -0.56
N PRO A 256 -1.13 -22.69 -1.91
CA PRO A 256 -1.74 -21.66 -2.77
C PRO A 256 -3.27 -21.59 -2.65
N ASP A 257 -3.90 -22.74 -2.39
CA ASP A 257 -5.34 -22.91 -2.22
C ASP A 257 -5.91 -22.11 -1.03
N TYR A 258 -5.14 -21.88 0.02
CA TYR A 258 -5.55 -21.08 1.18
C TYR A 258 -5.90 -19.64 0.79
N LEU A 259 -5.00 -18.99 0.06
CA LEU A 259 -5.23 -17.62 -0.43
C LEU A 259 -6.32 -17.60 -1.52
N ALA A 260 -6.33 -18.58 -2.43
CA ALA A 260 -7.36 -18.65 -3.48
C ALA A 260 -8.77 -18.77 -2.88
N SER A 261 -8.96 -19.59 -1.85
CA SER A 261 -10.23 -19.71 -1.13
C SER A 261 -10.61 -18.42 -0.41
N ALA A 262 -9.66 -17.79 0.29
CA ALA A 262 -9.88 -16.50 0.97
C ALA A 262 -10.33 -15.41 -0.01
N LEU A 263 -9.64 -15.28 -1.16
CA LEU A 263 -9.97 -14.25 -2.18
C LEU A 263 -11.39 -14.39 -2.71
N ARG A 264 -11.89 -15.62 -2.96
CA ARG A 264 -13.29 -15.85 -3.38
C ARG A 264 -14.28 -15.34 -2.34
N LYS A 265 -14.04 -15.63 -1.06
CA LYS A 265 -14.91 -15.19 0.02
C LYS A 265 -14.86 -13.66 0.19
N LEU A 266 -13.68 -13.08 0.14
CA LEU A 266 -13.46 -11.65 0.29
C LEU A 266 -14.13 -10.85 -0.83
N GLU A 267 -14.08 -11.32 -2.08
CA GLU A 267 -14.75 -10.68 -3.22
C GLU A 267 -16.26 -10.57 -2.99
N ILE A 268 -16.91 -11.70 -2.69
CA ILE A 268 -18.35 -11.76 -2.45
C ILE A 268 -18.76 -10.90 -1.24
N ALA A 269 -17.95 -10.91 -0.19
CA ALA A 269 -18.26 -10.17 1.04
C ALA A 269 -18.07 -8.65 0.85
N ASN A 270 -17.02 -8.20 0.15
CA ASN A 270 -16.78 -6.79 -0.10
C ASN A 270 -17.80 -6.14 -1.05
N GLU A 271 -18.38 -6.91 -1.96
CA GLU A 271 -19.51 -6.42 -2.77
C GLU A 271 -20.74 -6.09 -1.92
N ARG A 272 -20.95 -6.83 -0.82
CA ARG A 272 -22.10 -6.68 0.07
C ARG A 272 -21.86 -5.69 1.21
N LEU A 273 -20.63 -5.58 1.66
CA LEU A 273 -20.21 -4.79 2.82
C LEU A 273 -19.01 -3.91 2.46
N PRO A 274 -19.18 -2.84 1.64
CA PRO A 274 -18.10 -1.91 1.34
C PRO A 274 -17.66 -1.16 2.60
N MET A 275 -16.37 -0.85 2.72
CA MET A 275 -15.83 -0.13 3.88
C MET A 275 -16.08 1.37 3.73
N GLU A 276 -16.99 1.92 4.51
CA GLU A 276 -17.34 3.35 4.46
C GLU A 276 -16.16 4.27 4.81
N GLN A 277 -15.24 3.81 5.67
CA GLN A 277 -14.07 4.57 6.10
C GLN A 277 -12.93 4.54 5.08
N ALA A 278 -12.98 3.67 4.08
CA ALA A 278 -11.93 3.56 3.07
C ALA A 278 -12.00 4.73 2.09
N GLY A 279 -10.93 5.52 2.07
CA GLY A 279 -10.76 6.58 1.06
C GLY A 279 -9.97 6.10 -0.16
N PRO A 280 -10.09 6.79 -1.32
CA PRO A 280 -9.31 6.48 -2.52
C PRO A 280 -7.80 6.47 -2.27
N ALA A 281 -7.33 7.29 -1.34
CA ALA A 281 -5.92 7.42 -1.00
C ALA A 281 -5.33 6.16 -0.34
N THR A 282 -6.14 5.36 0.33
CA THR A 282 -5.68 4.20 1.14
C THR A 282 -6.26 2.87 0.69
N ALA A 283 -7.23 2.88 -0.23
CA ALA A 283 -7.87 1.67 -0.73
C ALA A 283 -6.89 0.62 -1.26
N HIS A 284 -5.76 1.07 -1.79
CA HIS A 284 -4.71 0.22 -2.34
C HIS A 284 -3.89 -0.54 -1.29
N LEU A 285 -4.01 -0.22 -0.02
CA LEU A 285 -3.33 -0.94 1.06
C LEU A 285 -4.01 -2.27 1.36
N PHE A 286 -5.27 -2.42 1.03
CA PHE A 286 -6.07 -3.59 1.38
C PHE A 286 -5.90 -4.72 0.36
N ILE A 287 -6.02 -5.97 0.80
CA ILE A 287 -5.89 -7.15 -0.06
C ILE A 287 -6.96 -7.22 -1.16
N VAL A 288 -8.16 -6.70 -0.88
CA VAL A 288 -9.25 -6.48 -1.84
C VAL A 288 -9.68 -5.03 -1.75
N ASN A 289 -9.92 -4.40 -2.90
CA ASN A 289 -10.34 -3.00 -2.95
C ASN A 289 -11.66 -2.80 -2.17
N PRO A 290 -11.66 -2.04 -1.08
CA PRO A 290 -12.84 -1.85 -0.23
C PRO A 290 -13.84 -0.85 -0.79
N LEU A 291 -13.53 -0.16 -1.91
CA LEU A 291 -14.38 0.84 -2.52
C LEU A 291 -15.37 0.18 -3.47
N SER A 292 -16.64 0.60 -3.41
CA SER A 292 -17.65 0.21 -4.39
C SER A 292 -17.26 0.71 -5.79
N ALA A 293 -17.48 -0.13 -6.81
CA ALA A 293 -17.02 0.08 -8.20
C ALA A 293 -17.75 1.21 -8.97
N GLN A 294 -18.27 2.25 -8.31
CA GLN A 294 -19.05 3.31 -8.94
C GLN A 294 -18.25 4.60 -9.14
N GLY A 295 -18.30 5.16 -10.35
CA GLY A 295 -17.80 6.49 -10.69
C GLY A 295 -16.27 6.62 -10.71
N LEU A 296 -15.75 7.73 -10.16
CA LEU A 296 -14.32 8.08 -10.12
C LEU A 296 -13.44 7.06 -9.38
N THR A 297 -14.02 6.20 -8.54
CA THR A 297 -13.28 5.18 -7.79
C THR A 297 -12.62 4.13 -8.70
N ARG A 298 -13.13 3.94 -9.92
CA ARG A 298 -12.49 3.08 -10.94
C ARG A 298 -11.09 3.53 -11.33
N LEU A 299 -10.81 4.84 -11.29
CA LEU A 299 -9.48 5.40 -11.60
C LEU A 299 -8.44 5.02 -10.55
N PHE A 300 -8.88 4.73 -9.33
CA PHE A 300 -8.04 4.33 -8.20
C PHE A 300 -7.98 2.81 -7.99
N SER A 301 -8.68 2.02 -8.82
CA SER A 301 -8.65 0.56 -8.77
C SER A 301 -7.34 0.06 -9.40
N THR A 302 -6.40 -0.28 -8.57
CA THR A 302 -5.02 -0.63 -8.97
C THR A 302 -4.72 -2.11 -8.78
N HIS A 303 -5.56 -2.86 -8.07
CA HIS A 303 -5.42 -4.29 -7.90
C HIS A 303 -5.73 -5.04 -9.21
N PRO A 304 -5.02 -6.16 -9.46
CA PRO A 304 -5.39 -7.07 -10.53
C PRO A 304 -6.79 -7.66 -10.30
N PRO A 305 -7.49 -8.11 -11.37
CA PRO A 305 -8.73 -8.85 -11.22
C PRO A 305 -8.55 -10.07 -10.29
N ILE A 306 -9.49 -10.26 -9.38
CA ILE A 306 -9.42 -11.32 -8.36
C ILE A 306 -9.44 -12.69 -9.02
N GLU A 307 -10.25 -12.88 -10.06
CA GLU A 307 -10.32 -14.12 -10.82
C GLU A 307 -8.96 -14.51 -11.43
N GLU A 308 -8.18 -13.53 -11.89
CA GLU A 308 -6.85 -13.79 -12.43
C GLU A 308 -5.85 -14.17 -11.34
N ARG A 309 -5.96 -13.56 -10.14
CA ARG A 309 -5.16 -13.95 -8.96
C ARG A 309 -5.47 -15.39 -8.56
N ILE A 310 -6.75 -15.73 -8.43
CA ILE A 310 -7.22 -17.07 -8.09
C ILE A 310 -6.72 -18.09 -9.12
N ARG A 311 -6.91 -17.83 -10.41
CA ARG A 311 -6.47 -18.74 -11.49
C ARG A 311 -4.96 -19.04 -11.39
N ARG A 312 -4.14 -18.04 -11.11
CA ARG A 312 -2.69 -18.21 -10.98
C ARG A 312 -2.31 -19.04 -9.76
N LEU A 313 -3.00 -18.84 -8.63
CA LEU A 313 -2.80 -19.63 -7.43
C LEU A 313 -3.18 -21.10 -7.63
N GLU A 314 -4.30 -21.38 -8.31
CA GLU A 314 -4.73 -22.73 -8.67
C GLU A 314 -3.73 -23.45 -9.58
N GLN A 315 -3.14 -22.74 -10.54
CA GLN A 315 -2.07 -23.28 -11.38
C GLN A 315 -0.83 -23.65 -10.59
N MET A 316 -0.55 -22.98 -9.45
CA MET A 316 0.55 -23.34 -8.56
C MET A 316 0.25 -24.63 -7.78
N THR A 317 -1.01 -24.81 -7.33
CA THR A 317 -1.44 -26.04 -6.64
C THR A 317 -1.26 -27.30 -7.51
N HIS A 318 -1.49 -27.20 -8.81
CA HIS A 318 -1.35 -28.34 -9.73
C HIS A 318 0.10 -28.66 -10.13
N ARG A 319 1.06 -27.79 -9.77
CA ARG A 319 2.49 -27.96 -10.08
C ARG A 319 3.34 -28.36 -8.88
N ALA A 320 2.78 -28.34 -7.68
CA ALA A 320 3.41 -28.76 -6.44
C ALA A 320 3.12 -30.25 -6.18
#